data_4ce73f839056050d24c1a19a19b9f945
#
_entry.id   4ce73f839056050d24c1a19a19b9f945
#
_cell.length_a   1.000
_cell.length_b   1.000
_cell.length_c   1.000
_cell.angle_alpha   90.00
_cell.angle_beta   90.00
_cell.angle_gamma   90.00
#
_symmetry.space_group_name_H-M   'P 1'
#
loop_
_entity.id
_entity.type
_entity.pdbx_description
1 polymer ?
#
loop_
_entity_poly.entity_id
_entity_poly.type
_entity_poly.pdbx_seq_one_letter_code
_entity_poly.pdbx_strand_id
1 'polypeptide(L)'
;YYWWAFLLGFALLALAIYLFLRYRRDGYIIPPKPEPAPDVVAFAALRELKEKNLWQQGLEKDYYTELTEILRVYLFKRFGINAMEMTSRQILVSLSARDDLKDKRNYFRQILNMADFVKFAKVRPLPDDNVEAFDNAYKFVEETKPQPLPEEQENGNGVDSIRSQPA
;
A
#
# COMPACT_ATOMS: atom_id res chain seq x y z
N TYR A 1 -2.30 40.65 44.67
CA TYR A 1 -3.34 40.84 43.61
C TYR A 1 -3.01 40.21 42.25
N TYR A 2 -1.97 39.36 42.17
CA TYR A 2 -1.58 38.69 40.91
C TYR A 2 -2.00 37.22 40.85
N TRP A 3 -2.88 36.77 41.70
CA TRP A 3 -3.35 35.41 41.78
C TRP A 3 -3.94 34.92 40.43
N TRP A 4 -4.65 35.79 39.70
CA TRP A 4 -5.16 35.45 38.37
C TRP A 4 -4.04 35.08 37.37
N ALA A 5 -2.85 35.66 37.52
CA ALA A 5 -1.69 35.30 36.71
C ALA A 5 -1.19 33.89 36.98
N PHE A 6 -1.28 33.42 38.24
CA PHE A 6 -0.95 32.03 38.59
C PHE A 6 -1.98 31.03 38.01
N LEU A 7 -3.26 31.40 38.00
CA LEU A 7 -4.31 30.60 37.39
C LEU A 7 -4.12 30.49 35.86
N LEU A 8 -3.75 31.59 35.21
CA LEU A 8 -3.47 31.63 33.77
C LEU A 8 -2.22 30.82 33.42
N GLY A 9 -1.17 30.91 34.23
CA GLY A 9 0.05 30.11 34.08
C GLY A 9 -0.22 28.62 34.24
N PHE A 10 -1.03 28.23 35.25
CA PHE A 10 -1.43 26.84 35.47
C PHE A 10 -2.29 26.30 34.33
N ALA A 11 -3.21 27.11 33.79
CA ALA A 11 -4.05 26.72 32.64
C ALA A 11 -3.21 26.51 31.37
N LEU A 12 -2.23 27.38 31.11
CA LEU A 12 -1.31 27.20 29.97
C LEU A 12 -0.43 25.96 30.13
N LEU A 13 0.07 25.71 31.33
CA LEU A 13 0.86 24.49 31.61
C LEU A 13 0.04 23.23 31.42
N ALA A 14 -1.19 23.20 31.93
CA ALA A 14 -2.11 22.08 31.77
C ALA A 14 -2.45 21.86 30.28
N LEU A 15 -2.66 22.91 29.51
CA LEU A 15 -2.89 22.85 28.07
C LEU A 15 -1.63 22.32 27.33
N ALA A 16 -0.45 22.77 27.68
CA ALA A 16 0.80 22.30 27.11
C ALA A 16 1.04 20.80 27.39
N ILE A 17 0.78 20.37 28.63
CA ILE A 17 0.86 18.94 29.03
C ILE A 17 -0.18 18.13 28.26
N TYR A 18 -1.41 18.60 28.16
CA TYR A 18 -2.48 17.94 27.41
C TYR A 18 -2.11 17.77 25.93
N LEU A 19 -1.61 18.83 25.27
CA LEU A 19 -1.17 18.79 23.89
C LEU A 19 0.05 17.87 23.71
N PHE A 20 0.98 17.88 24.66
CA PHE A 20 2.15 17.01 24.65
C PHE A 20 1.77 15.53 24.79
N LEU A 21 0.87 15.20 25.71
CA LEU A 21 0.36 13.84 25.92
C LEU A 21 -0.43 13.37 24.70
N ARG A 22 -1.24 14.24 24.12
CA ARG A 22 -1.98 13.96 22.90
C ARG A 22 -1.02 13.74 21.70
N TYR A 23 0.01 14.56 21.58
CA TYR A 23 1.05 14.39 20.56
C TYR A 23 1.76 13.03 20.68
N ARG A 24 2.12 12.63 21.91
CA ARG A 24 2.75 11.32 22.16
C ARG A 24 1.83 10.13 21.92
N ARG A 25 0.53 10.31 22.15
CA ARG A 25 -0.45 9.23 22.03
C ARG A 25 -0.91 9.00 20.59
N ASP A 26 -1.18 10.07 19.88
CA ASP A 26 -1.79 10.00 18.54
C ASP A 26 -0.78 10.33 17.43
N GLY A 27 0.44 10.79 17.78
CA GLY A 27 1.50 11.17 16.85
C GLY A 27 1.18 12.39 15.96
N TYR A 28 -0.09 12.86 15.98
CA TYR A 28 -0.54 13.98 15.16
C TYR A 28 -1.54 14.86 15.88
N ILE A 29 -1.32 16.17 15.85
CA ILE A 29 -2.29 17.20 16.27
C ILE A 29 -3.34 17.41 15.15
N ILE A 30 -2.97 17.11 13.91
CA ILE A 30 -3.83 17.17 12.73
C ILE A 30 -4.10 15.72 12.32
N PRO A 31 -5.37 15.30 12.08
CA PRO A 31 -5.64 13.96 11.59
C PRO A 31 -4.88 13.75 10.27
N PRO A 32 -4.16 12.63 10.11
CA PRO A 32 -3.47 12.34 8.87
C PRO A 32 -4.50 12.32 7.73
N LYS A 33 -4.14 12.95 6.60
CA LYS A 33 -4.92 12.83 5.37
C LYS A 33 -5.08 11.33 5.09
N PRO A 34 -6.29 10.84 4.77
CA PRO A 34 -6.49 9.42 4.48
C PRO A 34 -5.50 9.00 3.38
N GLU A 35 -4.65 8.02 3.71
CA GLU A 35 -3.72 7.47 2.71
C GLU A 35 -4.53 6.77 1.63
N PRO A 36 -4.15 6.94 0.35
CA PRO A 36 -4.82 6.21 -0.73
C PRO A 36 -4.63 4.70 -0.53
N ALA A 37 -5.59 3.93 -1.04
CA ALA A 37 -5.53 2.47 -0.93
C ALA A 37 -4.22 1.90 -1.49
N PRO A 38 -3.67 0.83 -0.90
CA PRO A 38 -2.36 0.28 -1.27
C PRO A 38 -2.24 -0.11 -2.76
N ASP A 39 -3.31 -0.62 -3.34
CA ASP A 39 -3.40 -0.97 -4.76
C ASP A 39 -3.36 0.27 -5.66
N VAL A 40 -4.05 1.35 -5.29
CA VAL A 40 -4.02 2.62 -6.03
C VAL A 40 -2.60 3.19 -6.07
N VAL A 41 -1.89 3.15 -4.93
CA VAL A 41 -0.48 3.59 -4.85
C VAL A 41 0.41 2.71 -5.72
N ALA A 42 0.23 1.38 -5.66
CA ALA A 42 1.03 0.44 -6.44
C ALA A 42 0.80 0.62 -7.94
N PHE A 43 -0.44 0.75 -8.41
CA PHE A 43 -0.73 0.98 -9.83
C PHE A 43 -0.19 2.32 -10.33
N ALA A 44 -0.27 3.38 -9.52
CA ALA A 44 0.32 4.67 -9.87
C ALA A 44 1.84 4.58 -10.03
N ALA A 45 2.52 3.89 -9.09
CA ALA A 45 3.96 3.67 -9.14
C ALA A 45 4.39 2.78 -10.33
N LEU A 46 3.62 1.73 -10.64
CA LEU A 46 3.87 0.89 -11.82
C LEU A 46 3.71 1.69 -13.13
N ARG A 47 2.72 2.58 -13.22
CA ARG A 47 2.54 3.45 -14.37
C ARG A 47 3.72 4.40 -14.54
N GLU A 48 4.15 5.05 -13.46
CA GLU A 48 5.32 5.93 -13.46
C GLU A 48 6.58 5.18 -13.91
N LEU A 49 6.82 3.96 -13.39
CA LEU A 49 7.93 3.11 -13.80
C LEU A 49 7.90 2.82 -15.30
N LYS A 50 6.73 2.53 -15.85
CA LYS A 50 6.56 2.29 -17.31
C LYS A 50 6.90 3.51 -18.13
N GLU A 51 6.48 4.71 -17.69
CA GLU A 51 6.74 5.98 -18.37
C GLU A 51 8.22 6.36 -18.37
N LYS A 52 9.00 5.94 -17.37
CA LYS A 52 10.45 6.18 -17.28
C LYS A 52 11.24 5.46 -18.40
N ASN A 53 10.72 4.40 -19.00
CA ASN A 53 11.37 3.62 -20.05
C ASN A 53 12.82 3.19 -19.69
N LEU A 54 13.07 2.78 -18.45
CA LEU A 54 14.42 2.53 -17.94
C LEU A 54 15.14 1.41 -18.68
N TRP A 55 14.52 0.25 -18.85
CA TRP A 55 15.17 -0.88 -19.52
C TRP A 55 15.39 -0.63 -21.01
N GLN A 56 14.57 0.19 -21.67
CA GLN A 56 14.77 0.60 -23.06
C GLN A 56 16.01 1.50 -23.20
N GLN A 57 16.40 2.19 -22.15
CA GLN A 57 17.60 3.02 -22.08
C GLN A 57 18.84 2.23 -21.61
N GLY A 58 18.73 0.92 -21.41
CA GLY A 58 19.84 0.09 -20.91
C GLY A 58 20.05 0.19 -19.40
N LEU A 59 19.05 0.68 -18.64
CA LEU A 59 19.05 0.83 -17.19
C LEU A 59 18.26 -0.30 -16.54
N GLU A 60 18.51 -1.55 -16.94
CA GLU A 60 17.77 -2.73 -16.46
C GLU A 60 17.88 -2.91 -14.95
N LYS A 61 19.05 -2.62 -14.37
CA LYS A 61 19.26 -2.71 -12.92
C LYS A 61 18.34 -1.75 -12.16
N ASP A 62 18.21 -0.52 -12.64
CA ASP A 62 17.35 0.48 -12.01
C ASP A 62 15.87 0.10 -12.19
N TYR A 63 15.50 -0.40 -13.35
CA TYR A 63 14.17 -0.92 -13.63
C TYR A 63 13.75 -2.01 -12.64
N TYR A 64 14.56 -3.07 -12.47
CA TYR A 64 14.24 -4.15 -11.55
C TYR A 64 14.34 -3.73 -10.08
N THR A 65 15.16 -2.74 -9.77
CA THR A 65 15.22 -2.17 -8.42
C THR A 65 13.91 -1.48 -8.08
N GLU A 66 13.43 -0.58 -8.93
CA GLU A 66 12.18 0.13 -8.72
C GLU A 66 10.98 -0.84 -8.76
N LEU A 67 10.93 -1.77 -9.71
CA LEU A 67 9.85 -2.76 -9.82
C LEU A 67 9.72 -3.60 -8.54
N THR A 68 10.84 -4.11 -8.03
CA THR A 68 10.83 -4.91 -6.79
C THR A 68 10.51 -4.08 -5.57
N GLU A 69 10.91 -2.81 -5.52
CA GLU A 69 10.60 -1.89 -4.43
C GLU A 69 9.10 -1.59 -4.36
N ILE A 70 8.46 -1.30 -5.50
CA ILE A 70 7.00 -1.08 -5.59
C ILE A 70 6.25 -2.27 -5.00
N LEU A 71 6.63 -3.48 -5.38
CA LEU A 71 6.00 -4.70 -4.88
C LEU A 71 6.26 -4.94 -3.39
N ARG A 72 7.45 -4.63 -2.88
CA ARG A 72 7.79 -4.74 -1.46
C ARG A 72 6.97 -3.77 -0.61
N VAL A 73 6.82 -2.52 -1.06
CA VAL A 73 5.97 -1.52 -0.42
C VAL A 73 4.51 -1.97 -0.43
N TYR A 74 4.04 -2.52 -1.55
CA TYR A 74 2.68 -3.05 -1.65
C TYR A 74 2.44 -4.21 -0.66
N LEU A 75 3.36 -5.18 -0.56
CA LEU A 75 3.28 -6.26 0.42
C LEU A 75 3.20 -5.74 1.85
N PHE A 76 3.97 -4.73 2.17
CA PHE A 76 3.93 -4.12 3.51
C PHE A 76 2.59 -3.43 3.78
N LYS A 77 2.16 -2.55 2.88
CA LYS A 77 0.93 -1.75 3.07
C LYS A 77 -0.34 -2.60 3.02
N ARG A 78 -0.37 -3.62 2.16
CA ARG A 78 -1.58 -4.45 1.95
C ARG A 78 -1.68 -5.62 2.92
N PHE A 79 -0.56 -6.28 3.23
CA PHE A 79 -0.53 -7.54 3.96
C PHE A 79 0.25 -7.47 5.28
N GLY A 80 0.90 -6.35 5.59
CA GLY A 80 1.74 -6.22 6.77
C GLY A 80 3.04 -7.02 6.72
N ILE A 81 3.44 -7.52 5.53
CA ILE A 81 4.69 -8.26 5.34
C ILE A 81 5.82 -7.25 5.18
N ASN A 82 6.77 -7.22 6.11
CA ASN A 82 7.90 -6.28 6.06
C ASN A 82 8.95 -6.69 5.00
N ALA A 83 8.49 -6.73 3.74
CA ALA A 83 9.30 -7.17 2.61
C ALA A 83 10.50 -6.26 2.31
N MET A 84 10.51 -5.03 2.83
CA MET A 84 11.64 -4.09 2.64
C MET A 84 12.92 -4.59 3.32
N GLU A 85 12.80 -5.32 4.42
CA GLU A 85 13.93 -5.89 5.19
C GLU A 85 14.19 -7.37 4.87
N MET A 86 13.42 -7.96 3.94
CA MET A 86 13.51 -9.37 3.59
C MET A 86 14.34 -9.61 2.34
N THR A 87 15.05 -10.72 2.32
CA THR A 87 15.66 -11.26 1.09
C THR A 87 14.60 -11.84 0.16
N SER A 88 14.93 -12.01 -1.13
CA SER A 88 14.02 -12.64 -2.12
C SER A 88 13.47 -13.98 -1.62
N ARG A 89 14.32 -14.82 -1.03
CA ARG A 89 13.91 -16.11 -0.47
C ARG A 89 12.94 -15.98 0.70
N GLN A 90 13.17 -15.05 1.62
CA GLN A 90 12.28 -14.83 2.76
C GLN A 90 10.92 -14.33 2.32
N ILE A 91 10.86 -13.46 1.31
CA ILE A 91 9.58 -13.01 0.73
C ILE A 91 8.81 -14.21 0.18
N LEU A 92 9.45 -15.08 -0.62
CA LEU A 92 8.79 -16.25 -1.20
C LEU A 92 8.29 -17.23 -0.14
N VAL A 93 9.03 -17.40 0.97
CA VAL A 93 8.58 -18.21 2.11
C VAL A 93 7.35 -17.58 2.78
N SER A 94 7.37 -16.26 3.01
CA SER A 94 6.24 -15.54 3.61
C SER A 94 4.98 -15.61 2.76
N LEU A 95 5.12 -15.52 1.43
CA LEU A 95 3.98 -15.69 0.49
C LEU A 95 3.43 -17.11 0.52
N SER A 96 4.31 -18.13 0.65
CA SER A 96 3.88 -19.54 0.70
C SER A 96 3.15 -19.89 1.98
N ALA A 97 3.43 -19.19 3.07
CA ALA A 97 2.80 -19.41 4.38
C ALA A 97 1.37 -18.86 4.47
N ARG A 98 0.94 -18.10 3.48
CA ARG A 98 -0.40 -17.49 3.45
C ARG A 98 -1.26 -18.11 2.37
N ASP A 99 -2.43 -18.59 2.74
CA ASP A 99 -3.37 -19.24 1.82
C ASP A 99 -3.89 -18.32 0.71
N ASP A 100 -4.04 -17.04 1.02
CA ASP A 100 -4.50 -16.00 0.08
C ASP A 100 -3.43 -15.59 -0.95
N LEU A 101 -2.16 -15.92 -0.71
CA LEU A 101 -1.02 -15.49 -1.56
C LEU A 101 -0.24 -16.65 -2.19
N LYS A 102 -0.38 -17.88 -1.68
CA LYS A 102 0.41 -19.03 -2.16
C LYS A 102 0.30 -19.27 -3.66
N ASP A 103 -0.88 -19.10 -4.23
CA ASP A 103 -1.13 -19.31 -5.66
C ASP A 103 -0.54 -18.18 -6.52
N LYS A 104 -0.36 -16.98 -5.94
CA LYS A 104 0.22 -15.80 -6.59
C LYS A 104 1.74 -15.72 -6.45
N ARG A 105 2.34 -16.59 -5.64
CA ARG A 105 3.78 -16.65 -5.38
C ARG A 105 4.60 -16.74 -6.66
N ASN A 106 4.09 -17.41 -7.70
CA ASN A 106 4.82 -17.60 -8.95
C ASN A 106 5.14 -16.30 -9.66
N TYR A 107 4.24 -15.32 -9.65
CA TYR A 107 4.50 -13.99 -10.20
C TYR A 107 5.71 -13.34 -9.52
N PHE A 108 5.71 -13.35 -8.20
CA PHE A 108 6.82 -12.82 -7.40
C PHE A 108 8.14 -13.55 -7.65
N ARG A 109 8.09 -14.87 -7.73
CA ARG A 109 9.29 -15.70 -7.95
C ARG A 109 9.98 -15.35 -9.26
N GLN A 110 9.25 -15.20 -10.35
CA GLN A 110 9.80 -14.83 -11.65
C GLN A 110 10.45 -13.44 -11.60
N ILE A 111 9.77 -12.47 -11.02
CA ILE A 111 10.28 -11.10 -10.90
C ILE A 111 11.55 -11.07 -10.03
N LEU A 112 11.53 -11.70 -8.85
CA LEU A 112 12.67 -11.69 -7.94
C LEU A 112 13.88 -12.42 -8.51
N ASN A 113 13.68 -13.57 -9.17
CA ASN A 113 14.76 -14.30 -9.82
C ASN A 113 15.41 -13.44 -10.91
N MET A 114 14.63 -12.80 -11.77
CA MET A 114 15.17 -11.94 -12.81
C MET A 114 15.89 -10.72 -12.21
N ALA A 115 15.32 -10.10 -11.18
CA ALA A 115 15.94 -9.00 -10.47
C ALA A 115 17.30 -9.40 -9.86
N ASP A 116 17.38 -10.58 -9.28
CA ASP A 116 18.63 -11.09 -8.71
C ASP A 116 19.68 -11.39 -9.80
N PHE A 117 19.27 -11.95 -10.95
CA PHE A 117 20.17 -12.14 -12.10
C PHE A 117 20.72 -10.82 -12.63
N VAL A 118 19.90 -9.83 -12.81
CA VAL A 118 20.29 -8.50 -13.31
C VAL A 118 21.25 -7.81 -12.31
N LYS A 119 20.93 -7.87 -11.03
CA LYS A 119 21.70 -7.17 -9.98
C LYS A 119 23.05 -7.84 -9.69
N PHE A 120 23.09 -9.17 -9.63
CA PHE A 120 24.24 -9.90 -9.14
C PHE A 120 25.02 -10.62 -10.25
N ALA A 121 24.37 -11.17 -11.26
CA ALA A 121 25.00 -11.87 -12.37
C ALA A 121 25.27 -10.96 -13.59
N LYS A 122 24.84 -9.70 -13.56
CA LYS A 122 24.98 -8.74 -14.67
C LYS A 122 24.41 -9.28 -15.99
N VAL A 123 23.36 -10.08 -15.91
CA VAL A 123 22.65 -10.61 -17.06
C VAL A 123 21.81 -9.47 -17.66
N ARG A 124 21.80 -9.37 -18.99
CA ARG A 124 20.86 -8.52 -19.72
C ARG A 124 19.65 -9.34 -20.12
N PRO A 125 18.46 -9.04 -19.55
CA PRO A 125 17.22 -9.70 -19.95
C PRO A 125 16.85 -9.37 -21.39
N LEU A 126 16.11 -10.26 -22.02
CA LEU A 126 15.48 -9.96 -23.30
C LEU A 126 14.35 -8.93 -23.09
N PRO A 127 13.98 -8.15 -24.12
CA PRO A 127 12.86 -7.23 -24.02
C PRO A 127 11.57 -7.88 -23.51
N ASP A 128 11.29 -9.11 -23.96
CA ASP A 128 10.10 -9.87 -23.54
C ASP A 128 10.15 -10.23 -22.06
N ASP A 129 11.33 -10.53 -21.49
CA ASP A 129 11.48 -10.80 -20.06
C ASP A 129 11.11 -9.59 -19.20
N ASN A 130 11.47 -8.37 -19.69
CA ASN A 130 11.16 -7.13 -18.99
C ASN A 130 9.66 -6.82 -19.03
N VAL A 131 9.01 -7.10 -20.16
CA VAL A 131 7.56 -6.94 -20.31
C VAL A 131 6.83 -7.96 -19.42
N GLU A 132 7.27 -9.23 -19.44
CA GLU A 132 6.68 -10.28 -18.59
C GLU A 132 6.81 -9.96 -17.10
N ALA A 133 7.97 -9.43 -16.68
CA ALA A 133 8.17 -9.02 -15.29
C ALA A 133 7.18 -7.92 -14.87
N PHE A 134 6.95 -6.94 -15.74
CA PHE A 134 5.96 -5.89 -15.50
C PHE A 134 4.54 -6.45 -15.43
N ASP A 135 4.17 -7.30 -16.37
CA ASP A 135 2.84 -7.90 -16.44
C ASP A 135 2.57 -8.78 -15.20
N ASN A 136 3.57 -9.52 -14.73
CA ASN A 136 3.47 -10.31 -13.51
C ASN A 136 3.29 -9.43 -12.27
N ALA A 137 3.98 -8.29 -12.19
CA ALA A 137 3.79 -7.32 -11.12
C ALA A 137 2.38 -6.73 -11.13
N TYR A 138 1.90 -6.33 -12.31
CA TYR A 138 0.56 -5.79 -12.49
C TYR A 138 -0.51 -6.82 -12.09
N LYS A 139 -0.41 -8.05 -12.60
CA LYS A 139 -1.32 -9.15 -12.27
C LYS A 139 -1.33 -9.47 -10.79
N PHE A 140 -0.16 -9.48 -10.14
CA PHE A 140 -0.09 -9.71 -8.70
C PHE A 140 -0.90 -8.68 -7.92
N VAL A 141 -0.73 -7.39 -8.21
CA VAL A 141 -1.49 -6.32 -7.56
C VAL A 141 -2.98 -6.43 -7.89
N GLU A 142 -3.33 -6.66 -9.17
CA GLU A 142 -4.73 -6.77 -9.62
C GLU A 142 -5.48 -7.92 -8.94
N GLU A 143 -4.84 -9.08 -8.81
CA GLU A 143 -5.46 -10.26 -8.22
C GLU A 143 -5.47 -10.27 -6.69
N THR A 144 -4.72 -9.36 -6.06
CA THR A 144 -4.61 -9.26 -4.59
C THR A 144 -5.15 -7.95 -4.03
N LYS A 145 -5.65 -7.04 -4.89
CA LYS A 145 -6.27 -5.79 -4.43
C LYS A 145 -7.45 -6.05 -3.50
N PRO A 146 -7.76 -5.12 -2.57
CA PRO A 146 -8.96 -5.22 -1.77
C PRO A 146 -10.19 -5.30 -2.68
N GLN A 147 -11.07 -6.26 -2.45
CA GLN A 147 -12.37 -6.22 -3.10
C GLN A 147 -13.16 -5.06 -2.50
N PRO A 148 -13.83 -4.23 -3.31
CA PRO A 148 -14.77 -3.27 -2.78
C PRO A 148 -15.79 -4.04 -1.95
N LEU A 149 -16.04 -3.56 -0.71
CA LEU A 149 -17.17 -4.07 0.06
C LEU A 149 -18.41 -3.98 -0.83
N PRO A 150 -19.28 -5.01 -0.86
CA PRO A 150 -20.56 -4.88 -1.54
C PRO A 150 -21.21 -3.60 -1.02
N GLU A 151 -21.49 -2.65 -1.91
CA GLU A 151 -22.31 -1.50 -1.55
C GLU A 151 -23.55 -2.06 -0.90
N GLU A 152 -23.78 -1.75 0.39
CA GLU A 152 -25.08 -1.98 1.00
C GLU A 152 -26.06 -1.29 0.06
N GLN A 153 -26.81 -2.10 -0.66
CA GLN A 153 -27.97 -1.62 -1.42
C GLN A 153 -28.84 -0.95 -0.37
N GLU A 154 -28.78 0.37 -0.35
CA GLU A 154 -29.70 1.20 0.39
C GLU A 154 -31.10 0.77 -0.04
N ASN A 155 -31.69 -0.11 0.79
CA ASN A 155 -33.05 -0.58 0.62
C ASN A 155 -33.98 0.63 0.71
N GLY A 156 -34.17 1.30 -0.41
CA GLY A 156 -35.26 2.21 -0.65
C GLY A 156 -36.59 1.44 -0.69
N ASN A 157 -36.94 0.78 0.40
CA ASN A 157 -38.26 0.18 0.57
C ASN A 157 -38.81 0.57 1.93
N GLY A 158 -39.44 1.72 1.98
CA GLY A 158 -40.12 2.12 3.19
C GLY A 158 -40.88 3.44 3.16
N VAL A 159 -41.49 3.84 2.05
CA VAL A 159 -42.54 4.89 2.12
C VAL A 159 -43.50 4.77 0.95
N ASP A 160 -44.29 3.71 0.86
CA ASP A 160 -45.50 3.73 0.00
C ASP A 160 -46.54 2.67 0.39
N SER A 161 -46.83 2.54 1.68
CA SER A 161 -47.95 1.68 2.09
C SER A 161 -48.87 2.31 3.14
N ILE A 162 -49.06 3.64 3.12
CA ILE A 162 -50.12 4.29 3.88
C ILE A 162 -50.83 5.28 2.98
N ARG A 163 -51.53 4.82 1.94
CA ARG A 163 -52.58 5.58 1.31
C ARG A 163 -53.43 4.73 0.36
N SER A 164 -54.30 3.91 0.92
CA SER A 164 -55.57 3.52 0.23
C SER A 164 -56.40 2.65 1.15
N GLN A 165 -57.23 3.25 1.99
CA GLN A 165 -58.54 2.71 2.34
C GLN A 165 -59.58 3.78 2.07
N PRO A 166 -60.47 3.58 1.08
CA PRO A 166 -61.71 4.34 1.01
C PRO A 166 -62.77 3.64 1.88
N ALA A 167 -63.64 4.47 2.42
CA ALA A 167 -64.82 4.28 3.24
C ALA A 167 -65.73 3.10 2.89
#